data_b6e16fd2e8309c79e8ed8f5582149b08
#
_entry.id   b6e16fd2e8309c79e8ed8f5582149b08
#
_cell.length_a   1.000
_cell.length_b   1.000
_cell.length_c   1.000
_cell.angle_alpha   90.00
_cell.angle_beta   90.00
_cell.angle_gamma   90.00
#
_symmetry.space_group_name_H-M   'P 1'
#
loop_
_entity.id
_entity.type
_entity.pdbx_description
1 polymer ?
#
loop_
_entity_poly.entity_id
_entity_poly.type
_entity_poly.pdbx_seq_one_letter_code
_entity_poly.pdbx_strand_id
1 'polypeptide(L)'
;EALYLSKICSQVHMIVRRNEMRASKVMQDRVINTPNISIYWNSETDEVIGDKKVEAVRIKNNVTGEKREIPVSAFFVAIGHEPNSTIFKGWLDMDEAGYIKTIPGTSKTNVEGVFASGDVQDKVYRQAVTAAGSGCMAALDAERYLGEKGLH
;
A
#
# COMPACT_ATOMS: atom_id res chain seq x y z
N GLU A 1 -7.27 -4.79 6.05
CA GLU A 1 -6.62 -6.11 5.89
C GLU A 1 -6.94 -7.02 7.09
N ALA A 2 -6.80 -6.58 8.36
CA ALA A 2 -7.00 -7.41 9.55
C ALA A 2 -8.37 -8.09 9.59
N LEU A 3 -9.46 -7.34 9.28
CA LEU A 3 -10.82 -7.89 9.21
C LEU A 3 -11.01 -8.89 8.06
N TYR A 4 -10.28 -8.73 6.96
CA TYR A 4 -10.31 -9.71 5.88
C TYR A 4 -9.57 -10.98 6.29
N LEU A 5 -8.36 -10.81 6.80
CA LEU A 5 -7.53 -11.93 7.28
C LEU A 5 -8.20 -12.73 8.39
N SER A 6 -8.97 -12.09 9.28
CA SER A 6 -9.70 -12.78 10.34
C SER A 6 -10.74 -13.79 9.84
N LYS A 7 -11.20 -13.67 8.59
CA LYS A 7 -12.15 -14.60 7.98
C LYS A 7 -11.50 -15.87 7.41
N ILE A 8 -10.20 -15.81 7.14
CA ILE A 8 -9.46 -16.90 6.45
C ILE A 8 -8.32 -17.45 7.29
N CYS A 9 -7.95 -16.80 8.39
CA CYS A 9 -6.92 -17.23 9.32
C CYS A 9 -7.53 -17.65 10.66
N SER A 10 -6.92 -18.61 11.34
CA SER A 10 -7.30 -19.01 12.69
C SER A 10 -7.07 -17.88 13.71
N GLN A 11 -6.00 -17.13 13.54
CA GLN A 11 -5.60 -16.01 14.41
C GLN A 11 -4.95 -14.91 13.59
N VAL A 12 -5.24 -13.66 13.91
CA VAL A 12 -4.60 -12.46 13.36
C VAL A 12 -3.94 -11.68 14.49
N HIS A 13 -2.66 -11.35 14.34
CA HIS A 13 -1.90 -10.53 15.26
C HIS A 13 -1.69 -9.16 14.63
N MET A 14 -2.31 -8.12 15.19
CA MET A 14 -2.25 -6.75 14.68
C MET A 14 -1.27 -5.93 15.53
N ILE A 15 -0.18 -5.48 14.92
CA ILE A 15 0.85 -4.68 15.58
C ILE A 15 0.55 -3.21 15.32
N VAL A 16 0.38 -2.42 16.37
CA VAL A 16 0.03 -1.00 16.30
C VAL A 16 1.08 -0.18 17.04
N ARG A 17 1.79 0.68 16.30
CA ARG A 17 2.91 1.48 16.83
C ARG A 17 2.51 2.45 17.93
N ARG A 18 1.25 2.86 18.00
CA ARG A 18 0.69 3.80 18.97
C ARG A 18 -0.29 3.08 19.91
N ASN A 19 -0.80 3.80 20.91
CA ASN A 19 -1.88 3.34 21.77
C ASN A 19 -3.28 3.49 21.15
N GLU A 20 -3.35 3.92 19.89
CA GLU A 20 -4.59 4.12 19.13
C GLU A 20 -4.41 3.79 17.66
N MET A 21 -5.50 3.46 16.98
CA MET A 21 -5.55 3.27 15.53
C MET A 21 -5.87 4.58 14.80
N ARG A 22 -5.38 4.72 13.58
CA ARG A 22 -5.75 5.84 12.68
C ARG A 22 -7.09 5.61 11.96
N ALA A 23 -7.64 4.42 12.01
CA ALA A 23 -8.88 4.06 11.35
C ALA A 23 -10.08 4.85 11.92
N SER A 24 -11.19 4.91 11.16
CA SER A 24 -12.45 5.46 11.66
C SER A 24 -12.95 4.68 12.89
N LYS A 25 -13.71 5.33 13.77
CA LYS A 25 -14.22 4.71 15.00
C LYS A 25 -14.99 3.40 14.73
N VAL A 26 -15.82 3.39 13.69
CA VAL A 26 -16.56 2.18 13.27
C VAL A 26 -15.61 1.02 12.91
N MET A 27 -14.51 1.31 12.22
CA MET A 27 -13.53 0.27 11.86
C MET A 27 -12.74 -0.20 13.06
N GLN A 28 -12.40 0.69 13.99
CA GLN A 28 -11.74 0.33 15.25
C GLN A 28 -12.62 -0.62 16.06
N ASP A 29 -13.91 -0.27 16.25
CA ASP A 29 -14.86 -1.10 17.00
C ASP A 29 -15.05 -2.48 16.37
N ARG A 30 -15.10 -2.56 15.04
CA ARG A 30 -15.14 -3.85 14.32
C ARG A 30 -13.91 -4.71 14.58
N VAL A 31 -12.72 -4.14 14.52
CA VAL A 31 -11.46 -4.87 14.77
C VAL A 31 -11.40 -5.33 16.24
N ILE A 32 -11.70 -4.45 17.18
CA ILE A 32 -11.63 -4.74 18.62
C ILE A 32 -12.63 -5.86 19.01
N ASN A 33 -13.81 -5.87 18.39
CA ASN A 33 -14.85 -6.87 18.66
C ASN A 33 -14.72 -8.16 17.83
N THR A 34 -13.65 -8.32 17.05
CA THR A 34 -13.40 -9.55 16.29
C THR A 34 -12.58 -10.55 17.13
N PRO A 35 -13.16 -11.72 17.51
CA PRO A 35 -12.57 -12.58 18.57
C PRO A 35 -11.19 -13.14 18.25
N ASN A 36 -10.88 -13.36 16.96
CA ASN A 36 -9.60 -13.92 16.53
C ASN A 36 -8.59 -12.85 16.06
N ILE A 37 -8.78 -11.59 16.48
CA ILE A 37 -7.78 -10.54 16.30
C ILE A 37 -7.17 -10.17 17.66
N SER A 38 -5.87 -10.37 17.81
CA SER A 38 -5.10 -9.90 18.97
C SER A 38 -4.36 -8.60 18.59
N ILE A 39 -4.52 -7.55 19.39
CA ILE A 39 -3.91 -6.25 19.13
C ILE A 39 -2.74 -6.01 20.09
N TYR A 40 -1.57 -5.67 19.55
CA TYR A 40 -0.36 -5.30 20.29
C TYR A 40 -0.13 -3.80 20.14
N TRP A 41 -0.57 -3.05 21.14
CA TRP A 41 -0.42 -1.61 21.20
C TRP A 41 1.01 -1.18 21.53
N ASN A 42 1.37 0.04 21.12
CA ASN A 42 2.69 0.62 21.35
C ASN A 42 3.82 -0.32 20.91
N SER A 43 3.60 -1.08 19.86
CA SER A 43 4.53 -2.10 19.39
C SER A 43 4.92 -1.90 17.95
N GLU A 44 6.13 -2.27 17.63
CA GLU A 44 6.67 -2.31 16.27
C GLU A 44 7.30 -3.67 15.98
N THR A 45 7.44 -4.00 14.71
CA THR A 45 8.15 -5.19 14.27
C THR A 45 9.64 -4.98 14.44
N ASP A 46 10.30 -5.85 15.20
CA ASP A 46 11.75 -5.87 15.38
C ASP A 46 12.38 -6.78 14.32
N GLU A 47 11.81 -7.97 14.10
CA GLU A 47 12.33 -8.94 13.14
C GLU A 47 11.24 -9.89 12.64
N VAL A 48 11.31 -10.30 11.37
CA VAL A 48 10.55 -11.42 10.83
C VAL A 48 11.46 -12.63 10.76
N ILE A 49 11.07 -13.70 11.47
CA ILE A 49 11.89 -14.88 11.71
C ILE A 49 11.42 -16.02 10.82
N GLY A 50 12.38 -16.74 10.22
CA GLY A 50 12.16 -17.92 9.39
C GLY A 50 13.29 -18.10 8.40
N ASP A 51 13.38 -19.28 7.77
CA ASP A 51 14.36 -19.58 6.72
C ASP A 51 13.67 -19.60 5.35
N LYS A 52 12.97 -20.70 5.03
CA LYS A 52 12.24 -20.84 3.75
C LYS A 52 10.81 -20.29 3.79
N LYS A 53 10.30 -20.07 4.97
CA LYS A 53 8.95 -19.53 5.23
C LYS A 53 8.98 -18.70 6.49
N VAL A 54 7.98 -17.84 6.67
CA VAL A 54 7.78 -17.11 7.92
C VAL A 54 7.37 -18.10 9.02
N GLU A 55 8.05 -18.06 10.15
CA GLU A 55 7.83 -18.94 11.30
C GLU A 55 7.39 -18.16 12.54
N ALA A 56 7.93 -16.94 12.71
CA ALA A 56 7.54 -16.04 13.80
C ALA A 56 7.78 -14.59 13.41
N VAL A 57 7.22 -13.68 14.19
CA VAL A 57 7.59 -12.26 14.20
C VAL A 57 8.02 -11.88 15.62
N ARG A 58 9.15 -11.19 15.73
CA ARG A 58 9.56 -10.54 16.97
C ARG A 58 9.05 -9.12 16.97
N ILE A 59 8.29 -8.77 17.99
CA ILE A 59 7.82 -7.41 18.22
C ILE A 59 8.54 -6.80 19.41
N LYS A 60 8.65 -5.47 19.42
CA LYS A 60 9.20 -4.68 20.49
C LYS A 60 8.18 -3.64 20.94
N ASN A 61 7.93 -3.57 22.23
CA ASN A 61 7.10 -2.51 22.80
C ASN A 61 7.91 -1.21 22.88
N ASN A 62 7.37 -0.14 22.30
CA ASN A 62 8.05 1.16 22.19
C ASN A 62 8.13 1.93 23.51
N VAL A 63 7.32 1.55 24.52
CA VAL A 63 7.26 2.19 25.83
C VAL A 63 8.15 1.45 26.82
N THR A 64 8.02 0.12 26.88
CA THR A 64 8.74 -0.70 27.86
C THR A 64 10.06 -1.24 27.35
N GLY A 65 10.26 -1.28 26.03
CA GLY A 65 11.41 -1.92 25.40
C GLY A 65 11.34 -3.46 25.38
N GLU A 66 10.29 -4.05 25.95
CA GLU A 66 10.11 -5.50 26.00
C GLU A 66 9.97 -6.10 24.60
N LYS A 67 10.67 -7.21 24.36
CA LYS A 67 10.60 -7.97 23.13
C LYS A 67 9.81 -9.26 23.34
N ARG A 68 8.99 -9.61 22.35
CA ARG A 68 8.19 -10.83 22.35
C ARG A 68 8.17 -11.47 20.97
N GLU A 69 8.31 -12.79 20.92
CA GLU A 69 8.13 -13.57 19.70
C GLU A 69 6.71 -14.12 19.62
N ILE A 70 6.12 -14.04 18.42
CA ILE A 70 4.78 -14.50 18.13
C ILE A 70 4.90 -15.48 16.97
N PRO A 71 4.58 -16.78 17.14
CA PRO A 71 4.55 -17.74 16.05
C PRO A 71 3.48 -17.35 15.02
N VAL A 72 3.87 -17.21 13.77
CA VAL A 72 2.98 -16.87 12.65
C VAL A 72 3.46 -17.54 11.37
N SER A 73 2.54 -17.77 10.43
CA SER A 73 2.85 -18.38 9.13
C SER A 73 2.94 -17.36 7.98
N ALA A 74 2.55 -16.11 8.23
CA ALA A 74 2.63 -15.03 7.26
C ALA A 74 2.77 -13.68 7.97
N PHE A 75 3.36 -12.71 7.28
CA PHE A 75 3.51 -11.34 7.75
C PHE A 75 3.10 -10.36 6.64
N PHE A 76 2.26 -9.39 6.98
CA PHE A 76 1.78 -8.35 6.07
C PHE A 76 2.19 -6.97 6.56
N VAL A 77 2.79 -6.18 5.69
CA VAL A 77 3.15 -4.79 5.97
C VAL A 77 1.99 -3.90 5.55
N ALA A 78 1.14 -3.51 6.50
CA ALA A 78 -0.07 -2.71 6.28
C ALA A 78 0.08 -1.28 6.86
N ILE A 79 1.21 -0.61 6.58
CA ILE A 79 1.56 0.70 7.15
C ILE A 79 1.19 1.88 6.26
N GLY A 80 0.62 1.62 5.10
CA GLY A 80 0.26 2.59 4.06
C GLY A 80 1.07 2.37 2.78
N HIS A 81 0.80 3.23 1.79
CA HIS A 81 1.46 3.19 0.49
C HIS A 81 2.09 4.54 0.22
N GLU A 82 3.27 4.51 -0.34
CA GLU A 82 3.98 5.63 -0.90
C GLU A 82 4.28 5.31 -2.37
N PRO A 83 3.84 6.14 -3.33
CA PRO A 83 4.10 5.87 -4.74
C PRO A 83 5.59 5.98 -5.04
N ASN A 84 6.12 5.09 -5.88
CA ASN A 84 7.52 5.13 -6.30
C ASN A 84 7.76 6.19 -7.40
N SER A 85 7.44 7.43 -7.09
CA SER A 85 7.41 8.59 -8.00
C SER A 85 8.46 9.65 -7.68
N THR A 86 9.24 9.47 -6.62
CA THR A 86 10.20 10.45 -6.10
C THR A 86 11.19 10.94 -7.14
N ILE A 87 11.60 10.07 -8.09
CA ILE A 87 12.52 10.39 -9.19
C ILE A 87 11.95 11.45 -10.16
N PHE A 88 10.63 11.62 -10.21
CA PHE A 88 9.95 12.58 -11.08
C PHE A 88 9.59 13.90 -10.36
N LYS A 89 9.96 14.03 -9.10
CA LYS A 89 9.68 15.23 -8.31
C LYS A 89 10.33 16.47 -8.93
N GLY A 90 9.51 17.50 -9.16
CA GLY A 90 9.95 18.72 -9.83
C GLY A 90 9.89 18.69 -11.36
N TRP A 91 9.58 17.53 -11.95
CA TRP A 91 9.37 17.36 -13.38
C TRP A 91 7.89 17.15 -13.73
N LEU A 92 7.21 16.31 -12.96
CA LEU A 92 5.80 15.99 -13.15
C LEU A 92 4.96 16.59 -12.01
N ASP A 93 3.74 17.00 -12.35
CA ASP A 93 2.77 17.44 -11.35
C ASP A 93 2.33 16.24 -10.50
N MET A 94 2.39 16.42 -9.18
CA MET A 94 2.03 15.43 -8.18
C MET A 94 1.02 15.99 -7.19
N ASP A 95 0.27 15.10 -6.54
CA ASP A 95 -0.54 15.47 -5.40
C ASP A 95 0.33 15.53 -4.11
N GLU A 96 -0.28 15.93 -3.00
CA GLU A 96 0.40 16.04 -1.69
C GLU A 96 0.97 14.70 -1.17
N ALA A 97 0.43 13.58 -1.63
CA ALA A 97 0.88 12.24 -1.28
C ALA A 97 1.92 11.67 -2.27
N GLY A 98 2.31 12.45 -3.30
CA GLY A 98 3.32 12.08 -4.29
C GLY A 98 2.80 11.30 -5.50
N TYR A 99 1.48 11.12 -5.65
CA TYR A 99 0.93 10.47 -6.85
C TYR A 99 0.97 11.41 -8.04
N ILE A 100 1.40 10.87 -9.21
CA ILE A 100 1.48 11.65 -10.46
C ILE A 100 0.05 12.00 -10.91
N LYS A 101 -0.17 13.28 -11.20
CA LYS A 101 -1.44 13.78 -11.73
C LYS A 101 -1.52 13.54 -13.23
N THR A 102 -2.66 13.02 -13.68
CA THR A 102 -2.99 12.90 -15.11
C THR A 102 -4.15 13.79 -15.45
N ILE A 103 -4.29 14.13 -16.73
CA ILE A 103 -5.48 14.82 -17.26
C ILE A 103 -6.66 13.84 -17.09
N PRO A 104 -7.77 14.24 -16.46
CA PRO A 104 -8.90 13.36 -16.19
C PRO A 104 -9.38 12.62 -17.45
N GLY A 105 -9.54 11.29 -17.33
CA GLY A 105 -9.96 10.42 -18.43
C GLY A 105 -8.85 10.02 -19.41
N THR A 106 -7.61 10.41 -19.16
CA THR A 106 -6.43 10.06 -19.97
C THR A 106 -5.28 9.61 -19.06
N SER A 107 -4.18 9.13 -19.69
CA SER A 107 -2.91 8.87 -18.99
C SER A 107 -1.90 10.02 -19.13
N LYS A 108 -2.26 11.12 -19.83
CA LYS A 108 -1.37 12.24 -20.13
C LYS A 108 -1.02 13.01 -18.86
N THR A 109 0.27 13.35 -18.71
CA THR A 109 0.76 14.19 -17.61
C THR A 109 0.83 15.67 -18.03
N ASN A 110 1.36 16.54 -17.17
CA ASN A 110 1.67 17.93 -17.49
C ASN A 110 2.82 18.08 -18.49
N VAL A 111 3.59 17.02 -18.77
CA VAL A 111 4.69 17.02 -19.73
C VAL A 111 4.26 16.26 -20.99
N GLU A 112 4.35 16.93 -22.13
CA GLU A 112 3.98 16.35 -23.45
C GLU A 112 4.83 15.10 -23.74
N GLY A 113 4.17 14.01 -24.19
CA GLY A 113 4.83 12.75 -24.48
C GLY A 113 5.17 11.90 -23.26
N VAL A 114 4.78 12.34 -22.07
CA VAL A 114 4.93 11.57 -20.81
C VAL A 114 3.56 11.15 -20.30
N PHE A 115 3.42 9.85 -20.05
CA PHE A 115 2.18 9.21 -19.62
C PHE A 115 2.39 8.52 -18.28
N ALA A 116 1.36 8.48 -17.43
CA ALA A 116 1.41 7.80 -16.15
C ALA A 116 0.23 6.84 -15.98
N SER A 117 0.50 5.63 -15.45
CA SER A 117 -0.49 4.59 -15.26
C SER A 117 -0.13 3.71 -14.04
N GLY A 118 -1.05 2.87 -13.61
CA GLY A 118 -0.86 1.97 -12.48
C GLY A 118 -0.79 2.70 -11.15
N ASP A 119 -0.15 2.06 -10.17
CA ASP A 119 -0.13 2.51 -8.77
C ASP A 119 0.54 3.88 -8.59
N VAL A 120 1.39 4.31 -9.51
CA VAL A 120 2.07 5.61 -9.43
C VAL A 120 1.11 6.80 -9.61
N GLN A 121 -0.07 6.59 -10.21
CA GLN A 121 -1.13 7.59 -10.38
C GLN A 121 -2.45 7.21 -9.68
N ASP A 122 -2.69 5.91 -9.39
CA ASP A 122 -3.91 5.42 -8.72
C ASP A 122 -3.74 5.40 -7.21
N LYS A 123 -4.14 6.48 -6.55
CA LYS A 123 -4.12 6.56 -5.07
C LYS A 123 -5.29 5.85 -4.38
N VAL A 124 -6.27 5.36 -5.15
CA VAL A 124 -7.54 4.86 -4.60
C VAL A 124 -7.58 3.34 -4.59
N TYR A 125 -7.45 2.71 -5.74
CA TYR A 125 -7.70 1.27 -5.89
C TYR A 125 -6.44 0.43 -5.74
N ARG A 126 -5.37 0.76 -6.47
CA ARG A 126 -4.08 0.04 -6.43
C ARG A 126 -4.26 -1.47 -6.56
N GLN A 127 -5.02 -1.86 -7.59
CA GLN A 127 -5.29 -3.25 -7.90
C GLN A 127 -4.65 -3.62 -9.24
N ALA A 128 -4.24 -4.89 -9.39
CA ALA A 128 -3.64 -5.38 -10.63
C ALA A 128 -4.51 -5.12 -11.86
N VAL A 129 -5.84 -5.28 -11.75
CA VAL A 129 -6.76 -5.04 -12.85
C VAL A 129 -6.88 -3.56 -13.21
N THR A 130 -6.87 -2.64 -12.24
CA THR A 130 -6.89 -1.19 -12.52
C THR A 130 -5.55 -0.72 -13.09
N ALA A 131 -4.44 -1.29 -12.62
CA ALA A 131 -3.12 -1.03 -13.18
C ALA A 131 -3.02 -1.50 -14.64
N ALA A 132 -3.51 -2.70 -14.95
CA ALA A 132 -3.56 -3.21 -16.32
C ALA A 132 -4.44 -2.35 -17.23
N GLY A 133 -5.63 -1.93 -16.76
CA GLY A 133 -6.54 -1.05 -17.50
C GLY A 133 -5.92 0.32 -17.80
N SER A 134 -5.36 0.98 -16.80
CA SER A 134 -4.67 2.27 -17.00
C SER A 134 -3.39 2.13 -17.82
N GLY A 135 -2.68 0.99 -17.73
CA GLY A 135 -1.54 0.67 -18.59
C GLY A 135 -1.94 0.55 -20.07
N CYS A 136 -3.07 -0.10 -20.35
CA CYS A 136 -3.63 -0.13 -21.71
C CYS A 136 -3.96 1.27 -22.22
N MET A 137 -4.58 2.13 -21.39
CA MET A 137 -4.85 3.53 -21.75
C MET A 137 -3.56 4.28 -22.07
N ALA A 138 -2.51 4.10 -21.28
CA ALA A 138 -1.22 4.76 -21.50
C ALA A 138 -0.55 4.31 -22.80
N ALA A 139 -0.63 3.02 -23.13
CA ALA A 139 -0.12 2.50 -24.39
C ALA A 139 -0.84 3.10 -25.61
N LEU A 140 -2.18 3.19 -25.57
CA LEU A 140 -2.98 3.81 -26.63
C LEU A 140 -2.73 5.32 -26.76
N ASP A 141 -2.58 6.04 -25.64
CA ASP A 141 -2.26 7.46 -25.66
C ASP A 141 -0.85 7.70 -26.22
N ALA A 142 0.12 6.83 -25.91
CA ALA A 142 1.47 6.91 -26.47
C ALA A 142 1.49 6.61 -27.98
N GLU A 143 0.77 5.58 -28.44
CA GLU A 143 0.64 5.24 -29.86
C GLU A 143 0.06 6.41 -30.68
N ARG A 144 -1.03 7.02 -30.18
CA ARG A 144 -1.65 8.19 -30.82
C ARG A 144 -0.68 9.37 -30.88
N TYR A 145 0.00 9.65 -29.77
CA TYR A 145 0.99 10.72 -29.71
C TYR A 145 2.12 10.53 -30.74
N LEU A 146 2.66 9.31 -30.83
CA LEU A 146 3.70 8.99 -31.83
C LEU A 146 3.18 9.18 -33.28
N GLY A 147 1.95 8.70 -33.57
CA GLY A 147 1.31 8.88 -34.85
C GLY A 147 1.11 10.35 -35.22
N GLU A 148 0.65 11.19 -34.26
CA GLU A 148 0.50 12.65 -34.46
C GLU A 148 1.84 13.36 -34.73
N LYS A 149 2.94 12.84 -34.20
CA LYS A 149 4.31 13.34 -34.47
C LYS A 149 4.96 12.76 -35.73
N GLY A 150 4.32 11.82 -36.40
CA GLY A 150 4.88 11.14 -37.59
C GLY A 150 6.04 10.18 -37.21
N LEU A 151 6.08 9.72 -35.97
CA LEU A 151 7.04 8.75 -35.47
C LEU A 151 6.39 7.36 -35.45
N HIS A 152 6.85 6.44 -36.28
CA HIS A 152 6.35 5.06 -36.41
C HIS A 152 7.42 4.05 -36.10
#